data_d0b8bfe273e47b979a98ba7a0982d22f
#
_entry.id   d0b8bfe273e47b979a98ba7a0982d22f
#
_cell.length_a   1.000
_cell.length_b   1.000
_cell.length_c   1.000
_cell.angle_alpha   90.00
_cell.angle_beta   90.00
_cell.angle_gamma   90.00
#
_symmetry.space_group_name_H-M   'P 1'
#
loop_
_entity.id
_entity.type
_entity.pdbx_description
1 polymer ?
#
loop_
_entity_poly.entity_id
_entity_poly.type
_entity_poly.pdbx_seq_one_letter_code
_entity_poly.pdbx_strand_id
1 'polypeptide(L)'
;VAEQIKIARGDELEFAQEDIDWHGHAIEARLYAEDPGNNFLPEIGTLHAYDTSLATEVRWDSGVEEGSVIGTDFDPMLSKVISWAPNRIDAANKLARGLEKAHMGGVVTNRQFLISCLRNESFLNGNTTTDFIEREALETKKNLSVNALHQTSTAVALWLAQQNRVSDPVTGFMPANWTNGRMPLQRVKLLFVPDEIEVNYKLNKDNLYEVMGSICEIYH
;
A
#
# COMPACT_ATOMS: atom_id res chain seq x y z
N VAL A 1 -14.12 -1.61 26.99
CA VAL A 1 -13.45 -2.68 27.76
C VAL A 1 -13.50 -2.37 29.25
N ALA A 2 -13.11 -1.15 29.71
CA ALA A 2 -13.12 -0.83 31.16
C ALA A 2 -14.49 -1.03 31.79
N GLU A 3 -15.55 -0.51 31.18
CA GLU A 3 -16.93 -0.68 31.67
C GLU A 3 -17.40 -2.14 31.64
N GLN A 4 -16.99 -2.90 30.63
CA GLN A 4 -17.28 -4.34 30.58
C GLN A 4 -16.65 -5.12 31.76
N ILE A 5 -15.42 -4.72 32.16
CA ILE A 5 -14.75 -5.32 33.32
C ILE A 5 -15.46 -4.93 34.62
N LYS A 6 -15.90 -3.66 34.75
CA LYS A 6 -16.71 -3.25 35.94
C LYS A 6 -17.98 -4.06 36.05
N ILE A 7 -18.74 -4.18 34.96
CA ILE A 7 -19.98 -4.99 34.95
C ILE A 7 -19.68 -6.45 35.31
N ALA A 8 -18.59 -7.03 34.78
CA ALA A 8 -18.22 -8.41 35.12
C ALA A 8 -17.82 -8.60 36.59
N ARG A 9 -17.42 -7.55 37.30
CA ARG A 9 -17.20 -7.56 38.77
C ARG A 9 -18.46 -7.39 39.57
N GLY A 10 -19.58 -7.04 38.92
CA GLY A 10 -20.85 -6.74 39.59
C GLY A 10 -21.03 -5.27 39.95
N ASP A 11 -20.16 -4.39 39.45
CA ASP A 11 -20.27 -2.95 39.65
C ASP A 11 -21.40 -2.39 38.76
N GLU A 12 -22.05 -1.32 39.22
CA GLU A 12 -23.02 -0.58 38.42
C GLU A 12 -22.32 0.36 37.42
N LEU A 13 -23.02 0.67 36.31
CA LEU A 13 -22.52 1.70 35.36
C LEU A 13 -22.55 3.08 36.04
N GLU A 14 -21.49 3.86 35.85
CA GLU A 14 -21.34 5.19 36.41
C GLU A 14 -22.11 6.28 35.64
N PHE A 15 -22.81 5.91 34.57
CA PHE A 15 -23.60 6.80 33.72
C PHE A 15 -24.96 6.18 33.38
N ALA A 16 -25.97 7.02 33.17
CA ALA A 16 -27.30 6.66 32.72
C ALA A 16 -27.44 6.78 31.22
N GLN A 17 -28.57 6.36 30.67
CA GLN A 17 -28.86 6.42 29.24
C GLN A 17 -28.86 7.87 28.73
N GLU A 18 -29.27 8.82 29.55
CA GLU A 18 -29.38 10.24 29.28
C GLU A 18 -28.01 10.94 29.15
N ASP A 19 -26.98 10.33 29.73
CA ASP A 19 -25.60 10.86 29.67
C ASP A 19 -24.88 10.49 28.38
N ILE A 20 -25.53 9.69 27.51
CA ILE A 20 -24.91 9.20 26.27
C ILE A 20 -25.23 10.16 25.12
N ASP A 21 -24.21 10.85 24.67
CA ASP A 21 -24.28 11.72 23.50
C ASP A 21 -23.55 11.14 22.28
N TRP A 22 -24.06 11.43 21.09
CA TRP A 22 -23.48 10.98 19.83
C TRP A 22 -22.78 12.15 19.14
N HIS A 23 -21.45 12.05 18.99
CA HIS A 23 -20.65 13.09 18.35
C HIS A 23 -19.85 12.53 17.18
N GLY A 24 -20.05 13.12 15.99
CA GLY A 24 -19.30 12.77 14.79
C GLY A 24 -19.59 11.39 14.24
N HIS A 25 -18.68 10.91 13.41
CA HIS A 25 -18.75 9.61 12.76
C HIS A 25 -17.42 8.87 12.86
N ALA A 26 -17.46 7.60 13.20
CA ALA A 26 -16.32 6.69 13.15
C ALA A 26 -16.55 5.67 12.04
N ILE A 27 -15.48 5.37 11.29
CA ILE A 27 -15.47 4.35 10.24
C ILE A 27 -14.27 3.42 10.51
N GLU A 28 -14.53 2.13 10.49
CA GLU A 28 -13.52 1.07 10.58
C GLU A 28 -13.39 0.39 9.22
N ALA A 29 -12.15 0.18 8.78
CA ALA A 29 -11.81 -0.69 7.67
C ALA A 29 -10.97 -1.85 8.18
N ARG A 30 -11.27 -3.06 7.71
CA ARG A 30 -10.49 -4.27 8.00
C ARG A 30 -9.58 -4.56 6.82
N LEU A 31 -8.28 -4.41 7.05
CA LEU A 31 -7.26 -4.68 6.06
C LEU A 31 -6.88 -6.16 6.11
N TYR A 32 -7.03 -6.83 4.98
CA TYR A 32 -6.76 -8.25 4.82
C TYR A 32 -5.68 -8.51 3.77
N ALA A 33 -4.93 -9.60 3.95
CA ALA A 33 -4.12 -10.20 2.90
C ALA A 33 -5.03 -11.04 1.99
N GLU A 34 -5.72 -10.38 1.06
CA GLU A 34 -6.68 -10.96 0.13
C GLU A 34 -6.56 -10.28 -1.24
N ASP A 35 -6.80 -11.03 -2.33
CA ASP A 35 -6.87 -10.48 -3.69
C ASP A 35 -8.33 -10.18 -4.11
N PRO A 36 -8.77 -8.92 -4.05
CA PRO A 36 -10.11 -8.54 -4.50
C PRO A 36 -10.35 -8.81 -6.00
N GLY A 37 -9.29 -8.86 -6.80
CA GLY A 37 -9.38 -9.19 -8.23
C GLY A 37 -9.56 -10.67 -8.50
N ASN A 38 -9.43 -11.53 -7.47
CA ASN A 38 -9.57 -12.97 -7.51
C ASN A 38 -10.54 -13.45 -6.43
N ASN A 39 -11.74 -12.88 -6.40
CA ASN A 39 -12.81 -13.21 -5.46
C ASN A 39 -12.39 -13.18 -3.97
N PHE A 40 -11.52 -12.27 -3.57
CA PHE A 40 -11.03 -12.12 -2.21
C PHE A 40 -10.36 -13.41 -1.66
N LEU A 41 -9.69 -14.17 -2.52
CA LEU A 41 -8.92 -15.31 -2.06
C LEU A 41 -7.81 -14.84 -1.11
N PRO A 42 -7.61 -15.55 0.03
CA PRO A 42 -6.52 -15.26 0.94
C PRO A 42 -5.16 -15.37 0.26
N GLU A 43 -4.28 -14.43 0.55
CA GLU A 43 -2.91 -14.40 0.07
C GLU A 43 -1.96 -14.80 1.21
N ILE A 44 -0.96 -15.60 0.88
CA ILE A 44 0.07 -16.06 1.80
C ILE A 44 1.43 -15.51 1.39
N GLY A 45 2.30 -15.25 2.34
CA GLY A 45 3.65 -14.75 2.06
C GLY A 45 4.24 -13.99 3.24
N THR A 46 5.38 -13.36 3.02
CA THR A 46 6.03 -12.53 4.01
C THR A 46 5.77 -11.05 3.73
N LEU A 47 5.39 -10.30 4.74
CA LEU A 47 5.31 -8.83 4.66
C LEU A 47 6.74 -8.26 4.65
N HIS A 48 7.25 -7.92 3.47
CA HIS A 48 8.57 -7.32 3.32
C HIS A 48 8.59 -5.83 3.65
N ALA A 49 7.44 -5.20 3.69
CA ALA A 49 7.26 -3.83 4.12
C ALA A 49 5.90 -3.68 4.81
N TYR A 50 5.87 -3.03 5.95
CA TYR A 50 4.67 -2.65 6.68
C TYR A 50 4.93 -1.36 7.44
N ASP A 51 4.71 -0.22 6.79
CA ASP A 51 4.94 1.11 7.35
C ASP A 51 3.66 1.95 7.33
N THR A 52 3.21 2.34 8.51
CA THR A 52 2.04 3.20 8.73
C THR A 52 2.42 4.55 9.31
N SER A 53 3.72 4.87 9.41
CA SER A 53 4.26 6.07 10.07
C SER A 53 3.77 7.39 9.46
N LEU A 54 3.47 7.41 8.16
CA LEU A 54 2.94 8.57 7.45
C LEU A 54 1.41 8.72 7.56
N ALA A 55 0.72 7.73 8.13
CA ALA A 55 -0.74 7.67 8.24
C ALA A 55 -1.21 7.98 9.67
N THR A 56 -0.65 9.01 10.30
CA THR A 56 -0.87 9.37 11.72
C THR A 56 -2.27 9.90 12.03
N GLU A 57 -3.04 10.26 11.00
CA GLU A 57 -4.40 10.78 11.15
C GLU A 57 -5.45 9.71 11.48
N VAL A 58 -5.12 8.43 11.36
CA VAL A 58 -6.00 7.30 11.65
C VAL A 58 -5.37 6.39 12.70
N ARG A 59 -6.22 5.64 13.40
CA ARG A 59 -5.78 4.64 14.36
C ARG A 59 -5.56 3.32 13.65
N TRP A 60 -4.43 2.69 13.91
CA TRP A 60 -4.05 1.36 13.45
C TRP A 60 -4.03 0.37 14.61
N ASP A 61 -4.89 -0.64 14.55
CA ASP A 61 -4.85 -1.79 15.45
C ASP A 61 -4.28 -2.97 14.65
N SER A 62 -2.95 -3.06 14.61
CA SER A 62 -2.22 -4.03 13.80
C SER A 62 -1.92 -5.32 14.56
N GLY A 63 -2.12 -6.46 13.91
CA GLY A 63 -1.71 -7.78 14.38
C GLY A 63 -0.41 -8.27 13.74
N VAL A 64 0.22 -7.45 12.90
CA VAL A 64 1.41 -7.78 12.11
C VAL A 64 2.40 -6.64 12.12
N GLU A 65 3.65 -6.95 11.75
CA GLU A 65 4.75 -6.02 11.56
C GLU A 65 5.58 -6.43 10.33
N GLU A 66 6.55 -5.64 9.95
CA GLU A 66 7.50 -5.99 8.90
C GLU A 66 8.19 -7.31 9.23
N GLY A 67 8.28 -8.21 8.27
CA GLY A 67 8.82 -9.56 8.44
C GLY A 67 7.78 -10.61 8.88
N SER A 68 6.56 -10.22 9.23
CA SER A 68 5.49 -11.18 9.59
C SER A 68 5.17 -12.12 8.42
N VAL A 69 5.02 -13.40 8.72
CA VAL A 69 4.62 -14.43 7.76
C VAL A 69 3.12 -14.63 7.85
N ILE A 70 2.41 -14.40 6.74
CA ILE A 70 0.99 -14.63 6.62
C ILE A 70 0.77 -16.05 6.09
N GLY A 71 0.09 -16.86 6.88
CA GLY A 71 -0.21 -18.26 6.57
C GLY A 71 -1.71 -18.51 6.48
N THR A 72 -2.06 -19.80 6.43
CA THR A 72 -3.44 -20.29 6.34
C THR A 72 -4.01 -20.72 7.70
N ASP A 73 -3.22 -20.67 8.77
CA ASP A 73 -3.60 -21.20 10.08
C ASP A 73 -4.56 -20.27 10.84
N PHE A 74 -4.56 -18.99 10.49
CA PHE A 74 -5.36 -17.95 11.10
C PHE A 74 -6.06 -17.08 10.05
N ASP A 75 -6.96 -16.23 10.51
CA ASP A 75 -7.60 -15.19 9.71
C ASP A 75 -6.54 -14.29 9.05
N PRO A 76 -6.60 -14.05 7.72
CA PRO A 76 -5.62 -13.22 7.00
C PRO A 76 -5.75 -11.72 7.30
N MET A 77 -6.46 -11.31 8.35
CA MET A 77 -6.60 -9.91 8.76
C MET A 77 -5.27 -9.36 9.28
N LEU A 78 -4.77 -8.32 8.62
CA LEU A 78 -3.52 -7.65 8.96
C LEU A 78 -3.75 -6.59 10.04
N SER A 79 -4.78 -5.77 9.85
CA SER A 79 -5.06 -4.69 10.80
C SER A 79 -6.49 -4.16 10.68
N LYS A 80 -6.96 -3.50 11.73
CA LYS A 80 -8.13 -2.63 11.72
C LYS A 80 -7.65 -1.19 11.63
N VAL A 81 -8.23 -0.43 10.71
CA VAL A 81 -7.88 0.97 10.50
C VAL A 81 -9.12 1.81 10.80
N ILE A 82 -9.01 2.72 11.75
CA ILE A 82 -10.17 3.44 12.29
C ILE A 82 -9.93 4.94 12.14
N SER A 83 -10.93 5.63 11.62
CA SER A 83 -10.99 7.09 11.56
C SER A 83 -12.17 7.61 12.34
N TRP A 84 -12.04 8.82 12.87
CA TRP A 84 -13.12 9.61 13.40
C TRP A 84 -13.06 11.04 12.85
N ALA A 85 -14.21 11.63 12.55
CA ALA A 85 -14.37 13.02 12.15
C ALA A 85 -15.75 13.57 12.53
N PRO A 86 -15.97 14.90 12.49
CA PRO A 86 -17.26 15.50 12.82
C PRO A 86 -18.44 15.02 11.95
N ASN A 87 -18.17 14.56 10.73
CA ASN A 87 -19.18 14.04 9.81
C ASN A 87 -18.66 12.79 9.05
N ARG A 88 -19.60 12.07 8.41
CA ARG A 88 -19.33 10.84 7.68
C ARG A 88 -18.34 11.02 6.53
N ILE A 89 -18.51 12.07 5.74
CA ILE A 89 -17.68 12.33 4.54
C ILE A 89 -16.24 12.56 4.95
N ASP A 90 -16.01 13.38 5.99
CA ASP A 90 -14.66 13.64 6.49
C ASP A 90 -14.01 12.39 7.11
N ALA A 91 -14.81 11.58 7.83
CA ALA A 91 -14.31 10.30 8.37
C ALA A 91 -13.89 9.35 7.25
N ALA A 92 -14.70 9.18 6.20
CA ALA A 92 -14.38 8.34 5.05
C ALA A 92 -13.14 8.84 4.29
N ASN A 93 -13.07 10.13 4.02
CA ASN A 93 -11.93 10.74 3.35
C ASN A 93 -10.63 10.63 4.15
N LYS A 94 -10.73 10.79 5.48
CA LYS A 94 -9.60 10.63 6.40
C LYS A 94 -9.08 9.20 6.39
N LEU A 95 -9.98 8.22 6.44
CA LEU A 95 -9.63 6.80 6.39
C LEU A 95 -8.98 6.42 5.06
N ALA A 96 -9.55 6.88 3.94
CA ALA A 96 -9.00 6.65 2.61
C ALA A 96 -7.58 7.20 2.49
N ARG A 97 -7.32 8.44 2.95
CA ARG A 97 -5.97 9.04 2.96
C ARG A 97 -5.00 8.26 3.84
N GLY A 98 -5.45 7.78 5.01
CA GLY A 98 -4.62 6.93 5.87
C GLY A 98 -4.19 5.65 5.17
N LEU A 99 -5.12 4.96 4.50
CA LEU A 99 -4.82 3.78 3.69
C LEU A 99 -3.90 4.08 2.49
N GLU A 100 -4.07 5.24 1.82
CA GLU A 100 -3.21 5.67 0.70
C GLU A 100 -1.76 5.91 1.12
N LYS A 101 -1.55 6.49 2.31
CA LYS A 101 -0.21 6.81 2.85
C LYS A 101 0.53 5.61 3.41
N ALA A 102 -0.17 4.57 3.82
CA ALA A 102 0.45 3.38 4.36
C ALA A 102 1.22 2.62 3.28
N HIS A 103 2.44 2.20 3.59
CA HIS A 103 3.27 1.41 2.70
C HIS A 103 3.26 -0.06 3.13
N MET A 104 2.86 -0.95 2.22
CA MET A 104 2.75 -2.38 2.46
C MET A 104 3.21 -3.13 1.23
N GLY A 105 4.01 -4.18 1.43
CA GLY A 105 4.53 -5.00 0.35
C GLY A 105 4.85 -6.42 0.80
N GLY A 106 4.83 -7.36 -0.14
CA GLY A 106 5.12 -8.77 0.07
C GLY A 106 3.91 -9.68 -0.13
N VAL A 107 2.70 -9.20 0.15
CA VAL A 107 1.43 -9.90 -0.12
C VAL A 107 0.44 -8.95 -0.79
N VAL A 108 -0.49 -9.49 -1.56
CA VAL A 108 -1.64 -8.73 -2.08
C VAL A 108 -2.59 -8.43 -0.93
N THR A 109 -3.14 -7.23 -0.92
CA THR A 109 -4.08 -6.80 0.11
C THR A 109 -5.33 -6.18 -0.50
N ASN A 110 -6.43 -6.15 0.25
CA ASN A 110 -7.67 -5.48 -0.14
C ASN A 110 -7.61 -3.93 0.00
N ARG A 111 -6.43 -3.34 0.23
CA ARG A 111 -6.26 -1.91 0.48
C ARG A 111 -6.86 -1.02 -0.60
N GLN A 112 -6.56 -1.30 -1.88
CA GLN A 112 -7.07 -0.48 -2.98
C GLN A 112 -8.60 -0.56 -3.10
N PHE A 113 -9.15 -1.74 -2.90
CA PHE A 113 -10.59 -1.96 -2.85
C PHE A 113 -11.25 -1.14 -1.72
N LEU A 114 -10.67 -1.14 -0.52
CA LEU A 114 -11.16 -0.33 0.61
C LEU A 114 -11.14 1.16 0.30
N ILE A 115 -10.07 1.66 -0.34
CA ILE A 115 -9.98 3.06 -0.79
C ILE A 115 -11.09 3.37 -1.80
N SER A 116 -11.34 2.48 -2.76
CA SER A 116 -12.41 2.63 -3.75
C SER A 116 -13.79 2.69 -3.07
N CYS A 117 -14.05 1.81 -2.09
CA CYS A 117 -15.28 1.87 -1.29
C CYS A 117 -15.46 3.23 -0.59
N LEU A 118 -14.42 3.69 0.10
CA LEU A 118 -14.46 4.93 0.90
C LEU A 118 -14.60 6.20 0.06
N ARG A 119 -14.18 6.14 -1.21
CA ARG A 119 -14.30 7.25 -2.19
C ARG A 119 -15.60 7.19 -2.99
N ASN A 120 -16.33 6.09 -2.92
CA ASN A 120 -17.58 5.91 -3.68
C ASN A 120 -18.69 6.83 -3.16
N GLU A 121 -19.42 7.44 -4.05
CA GLU A 121 -20.48 8.40 -3.72
C GLU A 121 -21.63 7.77 -2.92
N SER A 122 -22.03 6.55 -3.27
CA SER A 122 -23.07 5.81 -2.52
C SER A 122 -22.62 5.53 -1.08
N PHE A 123 -21.33 5.20 -0.86
CA PHE A 123 -20.78 5.04 0.47
C PHE A 123 -20.79 6.35 1.27
N LEU A 124 -20.37 7.44 0.65
CA LEU A 124 -20.34 8.77 1.28
C LEU A 124 -21.75 9.24 1.69
N ASN A 125 -22.76 8.92 0.87
CA ASN A 125 -24.16 9.24 1.12
C ASN A 125 -24.87 8.25 2.07
N GLY A 126 -24.19 7.17 2.50
CA GLY A 126 -24.77 6.19 3.41
C GLY A 126 -25.63 5.10 2.75
N ASN A 127 -25.64 5.00 1.42
CA ASN A 127 -26.37 3.98 0.66
C ASN A 127 -25.58 2.66 0.62
N THR A 128 -25.41 2.04 1.80
CA THR A 128 -24.54 0.87 2.01
C THR A 128 -25.38 -0.36 2.38
N THR A 129 -26.31 -0.73 1.51
CA THR A 129 -27.06 -1.99 1.59
C THR A 129 -26.16 -3.19 1.31
N THR A 130 -26.59 -4.41 1.63
CA THR A 130 -25.79 -5.63 1.50
C THR A 130 -25.31 -5.93 0.08
N ASP A 131 -26.00 -5.41 -0.95
CA ASP A 131 -25.65 -5.50 -2.36
C ASP A 131 -24.67 -4.39 -2.83
N PHE A 132 -24.19 -3.53 -1.94
CA PHE A 132 -23.34 -2.37 -2.27
C PHE A 132 -22.15 -2.74 -3.15
N ILE A 133 -21.41 -3.80 -2.81
CA ILE A 133 -20.21 -4.22 -3.52
C ILE A 133 -20.54 -4.67 -4.95
N GLU A 134 -21.63 -5.41 -5.13
CA GLU A 134 -22.05 -5.91 -6.44
C GLU A 134 -22.57 -4.79 -7.34
N ARG A 135 -23.27 -3.81 -6.75
CA ARG A 135 -23.91 -2.69 -7.46
C ARG A 135 -22.91 -1.65 -7.95
N GLU A 136 -21.86 -1.37 -7.18
CA GLU A 136 -21.03 -0.17 -7.38
C GLU A 136 -19.78 -0.43 -8.25
N ALA A 137 -19.56 -1.63 -8.76
CA ALA A 137 -18.42 -1.99 -9.64
C ALA A 137 -17.08 -1.37 -9.18
N LEU A 138 -16.73 -1.61 -7.92
CA LEU A 138 -15.59 -0.99 -7.25
C LEU A 138 -14.24 -1.42 -7.86
N GLU A 139 -13.29 -0.49 -7.90
CA GLU A 139 -11.93 -0.80 -8.34
C GLU A 139 -11.23 -1.75 -7.35
N THR A 140 -10.82 -2.91 -7.83
CA THR A 140 -10.10 -3.92 -7.04
C THR A 140 -8.59 -3.74 -7.10
N LYS A 141 -8.07 -3.16 -8.19
CA LYS A 141 -6.64 -2.90 -8.42
C LYS A 141 -6.45 -1.50 -8.98
N LYS A 142 -5.37 -0.85 -8.57
CA LYS A 142 -4.97 0.43 -9.17
C LYS A 142 -4.38 0.17 -10.55
N ASN A 143 -5.08 0.58 -11.60
CA ASN A 143 -4.57 0.52 -12.95
C ASN A 143 -3.56 1.66 -13.17
N LEU A 144 -2.30 1.30 -13.39
CA LEU A 144 -1.29 2.26 -13.79
C LEU A 144 -1.47 2.62 -15.27
N SER A 145 -1.41 3.91 -15.60
CA SER A 145 -1.31 4.32 -17.00
C SER A 145 -0.01 3.78 -17.60
N VAL A 146 0.03 3.58 -18.91
CA VAL A 146 1.24 3.11 -19.63
C VAL A 146 2.45 4.00 -19.29
N ASN A 147 2.25 5.31 -19.21
CA ASN A 147 3.32 6.24 -18.85
C ASN A 147 3.79 6.04 -17.39
N ALA A 148 2.88 5.93 -16.43
CA ALA A 148 3.22 5.65 -15.03
C ALA A 148 3.95 4.32 -14.88
N LEU A 149 3.54 3.30 -15.63
CA LEU A 149 4.18 2.00 -15.64
C LEU A 149 5.62 2.08 -16.16
N HIS A 150 5.84 2.78 -17.27
CA HIS A 150 7.20 3.03 -17.81
C HIS A 150 8.07 3.82 -16.81
N GLN A 151 7.55 4.87 -16.21
CA GLN A 151 8.29 5.66 -15.21
C GLN A 151 8.67 4.82 -14.00
N THR A 152 7.74 4.03 -13.47
CA THR A 152 7.99 3.15 -12.33
C THR A 152 9.03 2.09 -12.68
N SER A 153 8.88 1.44 -13.85
CA SER A 153 9.84 0.43 -14.34
C SER A 153 11.24 1.00 -14.50
N THR A 154 11.34 2.21 -15.05
CA THR A 154 12.61 2.92 -15.19
C THR A 154 13.24 3.20 -13.82
N ALA A 155 12.48 3.75 -12.89
CA ALA A 155 12.97 4.04 -11.53
C ALA A 155 13.47 2.77 -10.83
N VAL A 156 12.73 1.66 -10.92
CA VAL A 156 13.13 0.36 -10.34
C VAL A 156 14.40 -0.17 -10.99
N ALA A 157 14.51 -0.11 -12.32
CA ALA A 157 15.70 -0.59 -13.04
C ALA A 157 16.96 0.19 -12.64
N LEU A 158 16.85 1.52 -12.53
CA LEU A 158 17.98 2.39 -12.16
C LEU A 158 18.35 2.21 -10.68
N TRP A 159 17.36 2.04 -9.81
CA TRP A 159 17.59 1.72 -8.39
C TRP A 159 18.33 0.39 -8.23
N LEU A 160 17.89 -0.68 -8.92
CA LEU A 160 18.57 -1.98 -8.91
C LEU A 160 20.01 -1.87 -9.42
N ALA A 161 20.25 -1.11 -10.47
CA ALA A 161 21.59 -0.86 -10.99
C ALA A 161 22.49 -0.21 -9.94
N GLN A 162 21.97 0.77 -9.21
CA GLN A 162 22.69 1.44 -8.13
C GLN A 162 22.96 0.49 -6.94
N GLN A 163 21.97 -0.29 -6.51
CA GLN A 163 22.13 -1.25 -5.43
C GLN A 163 23.19 -2.32 -5.76
N ASN A 164 23.11 -2.89 -6.97
CA ASN A 164 24.09 -3.88 -7.44
C ASN A 164 25.51 -3.31 -7.43
N ARG A 165 25.67 -2.04 -7.79
CA ARG A 165 26.97 -1.38 -7.78
C ARG A 165 27.51 -1.16 -6.36
N VAL A 166 26.67 -0.69 -5.44
CA VAL A 166 27.07 -0.45 -4.03
C VAL A 166 27.45 -1.77 -3.34
N SER A 167 26.78 -2.86 -3.70
CA SER A 167 27.02 -4.18 -3.14
C SER A 167 28.15 -4.96 -3.82
N ASP A 168 28.70 -4.47 -4.94
CA ASP A 168 29.79 -5.16 -5.66
C ASP A 168 31.13 -4.95 -4.96
N PRO A 169 31.70 -6.02 -4.35
CA PRO A 169 32.97 -5.90 -3.62
C PRO A 169 34.21 -5.77 -4.53
N VAL A 170 34.05 -6.06 -5.83
CA VAL A 170 35.16 -6.13 -6.77
C VAL A 170 35.29 -4.86 -7.61
N THR A 171 34.18 -4.35 -8.15
CA THR A 171 34.18 -3.22 -9.07
C THR A 171 33.53 -1.95 -8.52
N GLY A 172 32.95 -2.02 -7.31
CA GLY A 172 32.24 -0.91 -6.67
C GLY A 172 33.08 0.37 -6.49
N PHE A 173 34.41 0.26 -6.45
CA PHE A 173 35.33 1.40 -6.35
C PHE A 173 35.61 2.08 -7.71
N MET A 174 35.27 1.44 -8.84
CA MET A 174 35.52 2.01 -10.17
C MET A 174 34.43 3.04 -10.52
N PRO A 175 34.77 4.07 -11.32
CA PRO A 175 33.77 4.99 -11.83
C PRO A 175 32.64 4.23 -12.56
N ALA A 176 31.40 4.68 -12.39
CA ALA A 176 30.23 4.01 -12.95
C ALA A 176 30.26 3.80 -14.47
N ASN A 177 31.07 4.59 -15.18
CA ASN A 177 31.16 4.60 -16.65
C ASN A 177 32.49 4.05 -17.15
N TRP A 178 33.29 3.45 -16.26
CA TRP A 178 34.58 2.96 -16.70
C TRP A 178 34.40 1.74 -17.61
N THR A 179 34.88 1.83 -18.84
CA THR A 179 34.80 0.76 -19.84
C THR A 179 35.94 0.90 -20.84
N ASN A 180 36.53 -0.22 -21.24
CA ASN A 180 37.55 -0.30 -22.27
C ASN A 180 37.01 -0.27 -23.70
N GLY A 181 35.69 -0.17 -23.88
CA GLY A 181 35.07 -0.18 -25.19
C GLY A 181 33.66 0.41 -25.18
N ARG A 182 32.97 0.36 -26.32
CA ARG A 182 31.56 0.73 -26.37
C ARG A 182 30.70 -0.35 -25.66
N MET A 183 30.10 0.01 -24.54
CA MET A 183 29.11 -0.85 -23.89
C MET A 183 27.77 -0.76 -24.60
N PRO A 184 27.09 -1.90 -24.85
CA PRO A 184 25.70 -1.89 -25.29
C PRO A 184 24.80 -1.35 -24.15
N LEU A 185 23.55 -1.05 -24.48
CA LEU A 185 22.53 -0.75 -23.46
C LEU A 185 22.42 -1.91 -22.48
N GLN A 186 22.39 -1.57 -21.21
CA GLN A 186 22.07 -2.55 -20.16
C GLN A 186 20.57 -2.83 -20.20
N ARG A 187 20.20 -4.06 -19.90
CA ARG A 187 18.82 -4.54 -20.00
C ARG A 187 18.36 -5.12 -18.68
N VAL A 188 17.22 -4.65 -18.20
CA VAL A 188 16.52 -5.22 -17.04
C VAL A 188 15.12 -5.60 -17.48
N LYS A 189 14.69 -6.80 -17.10
CA LYS A 189 13.34 -7.29 -17.29
C LYS A 189 12.62 -7.28 -15.95
N LEU A 190 11.48 -6.62 -15.91
CA LEU A 190 10.62 -6.51 -14.74
C LEU A 190 9.29 -7.17 -15.05
N LEU A 191 8.83 -8.01 -14.13
CA LEU A 191 7.53 -8.68 -14.25
C LEU A 191 6.48 -7.90 -13.49
N PHE A 192 5.54 -7.30 -14.20
CA PHE A 192 4.31 -6.73 -13.67
C PHE A 192 3.16 -7.67 -14.06
N VAL A 193 2.92 -8.68 -13.27
CA VAL A 193 1.99 -9.77 -13.58
C VAL A 193 0.67 -9.27 -14.18
N PRO A 194 0.29 -9.73 -15.40
CA PRO A 194 0.97 -10.75 -16.22
C PRO A 194 2.05 -10.22 -17.19
N ASP A 195 2.24 -8.91 -17.29
CA ASP A 195 3.08 -8.27 -18.31
C ASP A 195 4.56 -8.25 -17.94
N GLU A 196 5.44 -8.50 -18.93
CA GLU A 196 6.88 -8.31 -18.81
C GLU A 196 7.28 -6.96 -19.44
N ILE A 197 7.99 -6.14 -18.69
CA ILE A 197 8.51 -4.85 -19.15
C ILE A 197 10.01 -4.89 -19.21
N GLU A 198 10.56 -4.58 -20.39
CA GLU A 198 11.99 -4.47 -20.60
C GLU A 198 12.43 -3.01 -20.53
N VAL A 199 13.38 -2.72 -19.65
CA VAL A 199 14.01 -1.40 -19.52
C VAL A 199 15.43 -1.49 -20.04
N ASN A 200 15.73 -0.71 -21.07
CA ASN A 200 17.06 -0.57 -21.63
C ASN A 200 17.65 0.79 -21.22
N TYR A 201 18.82 0.79 -20.58
CA TYR A 201 19.46 2.00 -20.07
C TYR A 201 20.96 1.98 -20.25
N LYS A 202 21.56 3.14 -20.20
CA LYS A 202 22.99 3.36 -20.27
C LYS A 202 23.37 4.58 -19.44
N LEU A 203 24.45 4.49 -18.68
CA LEU A 203 25.00 5.64 -17.97
C LEU A 203 26.00 6.36 -18.89
N ASN A 204 25.78 7.65 -19.12
CA ASN A 204 26.64 8.50 -19.93
C ASN A 204 27.85 9.04 -19.15
N LYS A 205 28.81 9.65 -19.86
CA LYS A 205 30.03 10.25 -19.29
C LYS A 205 29.73 11.37 -18.28
N ASP A 206 28.58 12.01 -18.42
CA ASP A 206 28.13 13.13 -17.58
C ASP A 206 27.35 12.67 -16.35
N ASN A 207 27.44 11.39 -16.00
CA ASN A 207 26.66 10.75 -14.89
C ASN A 207 25.13 10.77 -15.09
N LEU A 208 24.67 10.92 -16.31
CA LEU A 208 23.26 10.89 -16.67
C LEU A 208 22.87 9.52 -17.20
N TYR A 209 21.69 9.02 -16.81
CA TYR A 209 21.11 7.81 -17.38
C TYR A 209 20.32 8.13 -18.66
N GLU A 210 20.67 7.49 -19.75
CA GLU A 210 19.86 7.44 -20.97
C GLU A 210 18.99 6.19 -20.93
N VAL A 211 17.67 6.37 -20.95
CA VAL A 211 16.70 5.27 -20.88
C VAL A 211 15.79 5.36 -22.09
N MET A 212 15.79 4.32 -22.94
CA MET A 212 14.98 4.24 -24.17
C MET A 212 15.00 5.53 -25.02
N GLY A 213 16.16 6.21 -25.09
CA GLY A 213 16.33 7.46 -25.80
C GLY A 213 15.96 8.74 -25.01
N SER A 214 15.53 8.61 -23.77
CA SER A 214 15.32 9.72 -22.84
C SER A 214 16.47 9.86 -21.85
N ILE A 215 16.76 11.08 -21.41
CA ILE A 215 17.81 11.34 -20.40
C ILE A 215 17.16 11.51 -19.05
N CYS A 216 17.62 10.75 -18.04
CA CYS A 216 17.16 10.85 -16.66
C CYS A 216 18.33 11.17 -15.73
N GLU A 217 18.14 12.12 -14.83
CA GLU A 217 19.03 12.39 -13.70
C GLU A 217 18.53 11.68 -12.45
N ILE A 218 19.46 11.06 -11.69
CA ILE A 218 19.16 10.56 -10.35
C ILE A 218 19.77 11.56 -9.37
N TYR A 219 18.91 12.18 -8.55
CA TYR A 219 19.33 13.00 -7.43
C TYR A 219 19.53 12.06 -6.21
N HIS A 220 20.68 12.22 -5.55
CA HIS A 220 21.05 11.49 -4.33
C HIS A 220 20.49 12.18 -3.08
#